data_804b36d3da121966aa93dfad28b9cd55
#
_entry.id   804b36d3da121966aa93dfad28b9cd55
#
_cell.length_a   1.000
_cell.length_b   1.000
_cell.length_c   1.000
_cell.angle_alpha   90.00
_cell.angle_beta   90.00
_cell.angle_gamma   90.00
#
_symmetry.space_group_name_H-M   'P 1'
#
loop_
_entity.id
_entity.type
_entity.pdbx_description
1 polymer ?
#
loop_
_entity_poly.entity_id
_entity_poly.type
_entity_poly.pdbx_seq_one_letter_code
_entity_poly.pdbx_strand_id
1 'polypeptide(L)'
;MIKVEHLYKGFDGTPVLKDISVTYEPGKCNMIIGASGSGKTVLLKNLIGLMEPDSGDIYYGDRRMSELTSREKMKLRQRIGILFQGSALFDFATVIENVMFPMEFFTDWSPAQRRERARYCLEKVNVIGSDDKY
;
A
#
# COMPACT_ATOMS: atom_id res chain seq x y z
N MET A 1 -10.74 7.45 -7.61
CA MET A 1 -9.88 7.84 -8.75
C MET A 1 -8.52 8.22 -8.20
N ILE A 2 -7.44 7.73 -8.82
CA ILE A 2 -6.07 8.20 -8.58
C ILE A 2 -5.58 8.80 -9.89
N LYS A 3 -5.07 10.03 -9.84
CA LYS A 3 -4.53 10.73 -11.01
C LYS A 3 -3.07 11.09 -10.77
N VAL A 4 -2.26 10.92 -11.77
CA VAL A 4 -0.81 11.27 -11.77
C VAL A 4 -0.59 12.28 -12.89
N GLU A 5 0.12 13.35 -12.58
CA GLU A 5 0.45 14.40 -13.54
C GLU A 5 1.94 14.70 -13.52
N HIS A 6 2.58 14.54 -14.67
CA HIS A 6 3.98 14.90 -14.92
C HIS A 6 4.95 14.38 -13.86
N LEU A 7 4.78 13.10 -13.44
CA LEU A 7 5.56 12.50 -12.37
C LEU A 7 6.98 12.17 -12.83
N TYR A 8 7.96 12.66 -12.07
CA TYR A 8 9.37 12.34 -12.24
C TYR A 8 9.92 11.72 -10.96
N LYS A 9 10.76 10.69 -11.11
CA LYS A 9 11.54 10.10 -10.02
C LYS A 9 12.83 9.51 -10.52
N GLY A 10 13.95 9.85 -9.86
CA GLY A 10 15.26 9.28 -10.13
C GLY A 10 15.99 8.89 -8.85
N PHE A 11 17.13 8.24 -9.02
CA PHE A 11 18.05 7.86 -7.94
C PHE A 11 19.48 8.08 -8.42
N ASP A 12 20.29 8.71 -7.58
CA ASP A 12 21.71 8.98 -7.86
C ASP A 12 21.95 9.59 -9.26
N GLY A 13 21.10 10.56 -9.63
CA GLY A 13 21.16 11.24 -10.92
C GLY A 13 20.61 10.44 -12.11
N THR A 14 20.16 9.20 -11.88
CA THR A 14 19.56 8.37 -12.94
C THR A 14 18.03 8.45 -12.89
N PRO A 15 17.37 9.02 -13.91
CA PRO A 15 15.92 9.11 -13.95
C PRO A 15 15.28 7.75 -14.24
N VAL A 16 14.32 7.37 -13.39
CA VAL A 16 13.56 6.10 -13.48
C VAL A 16 12.14 6.34 -14.00
N LEU A 17 11.43 7.31 -13.44
CA LEU A 17 10.14 7.77 -13.97
C LEU A 17 10.37 9.09 -14.68
N LYS A 18 9.85 9.20 -15.91
CA LYS A 18 10.05 10.37 -16.78
C LYS A 18 8.70 10.78 -17.34
N ASP A 19 8.17 11.89 -16.82
CA ASP A 19 6.92 12.50 -17.29
C ASP A 19 5.73 11.53 -17.33
N ILE A 20 5.49 10.82 -16.24
CA ILE A 20 4.38 9.89 -16.16
C ILE A 20 3.08 10.64 -15.86
N SER A 21 2.13 10.57 -16.77
CA SER A 21 0.77 11.08 -16.57
C SER A 21 -0.24 9.97 -16.87
N VAL A 22 -1.07 9.63 -15.88
CA VAL A 22 -2.04 8.53 -15.97
C VAL A 22 -3.18 8.72 -14.97
N THR A 23 -4.36 8.22 -15.34
CA THR A 23 -5.52 8.16 -14.43
C THR A 23 -5.93 6.71 -14.21
N TYR A 24 -6.03 6.34 -12.93
CA TYR A 24 -6.55 5.04 -12.49
C TYR A 24 -8.00 5.22 -12.08
N GLU A 25 -8.90 4.61 -12.85
CA GLU A 25 -10.33 4.74 -12.62
C GLU A 25 -10.81 3.82 -11.48
N PRO A 26 -11.72 4.26 -10.63
CA PRO A 26 -12.32 3.41 -9.60
C PRO A 26 -13.16 2.29 -10.21
N GLY A 27 -13.25 1.17 -9.49
CA GLY A 27 -14.07 0.02 -9.91
C GLY A 27 -13.51 -0.77 -11.09
N LYS A 28 -12.31 -0.44 -11.56
CA LYS A 28 -11.61 -1.15 -12.64
C LYS A 28 -10.32 -1.78 -12.16
N CYS A 29 -9.94 -2.90 -12.78
CA CYS A 29 -8.59 -3.43 -12.66
C CYS A 29 -7.67 -2.66 -13.60
N ASN A 30 -6.71 -1.92 -13.03
CA ASN A 30 -5.71 -1.16 -13.77
C ASN A 30 -4.39 -1.94 -13.75
N MET A 31 -3.77 -2.15 -14.89
CA MET A 31 -2.52 -2.91 -15.01
C MET A 31 -1.38 -2.02 -15.46
N ILE A 32 -0.22 -2.15 -14.79
CA ILE A 32 1.03 -1.51 -15.20
C ILE A 32 1.93 -2.57 -15.81
N ILE A 33 2.25 -2.43 -17.10
CA ILE A 33 3.07 -3.38 -17.85
C ILE A 33 4.41 -2.74 -18.21
N GLY A 34 5.48 -3.52 -18.21
CA GLY A 34 6.81 -3.08 -18.61
C GLY A 34 7.89 -4.11 -18.28
N ALA A 35 9.05 -3.97 -18.86
CA ALA A 35 10.21 -4.83 -18.63
C ALA A 35 10.65 -4.82 -17.15
N SER A 36 11.47 -5.80 -16.74
CA SER A 36 12.12 -5.75 -15.42
C SER A 36 12.97 -4.49 -15.31
N GLY A 37 12.95 -3.83 -14.15
CA GLY A 37 13.70 -2.58 -13.94
C GLY A 37 13.08 -1.32 -14.55
N SER A 38 11.93 -1.39 -15.26
CA SER A 38 11.30 -0.23 -15.92
C SER A 38 10.61 0.78 -14.98
N GLY A 39 10.76 0.63 -13.66
CA GLY A 39 10.20 1.59 -12.70
C GLY A 39 8.79 1.28 -12.19
N LYS A 40 8.16 0.14 -12.54
CA LYS A 40 6.79 -0.22 -12.09
C LYS A 40 6.63 -0.15 -10.56
N THR A 41 7.56 -0.75 -9.83
CA THR A 41 7.55 -0.74 -8.36
C THR A 41 7.82 0.67 -7.81
N VAL A 42 8.64 1.46 -8.49
CA VAL A 42 8.89 2.87 -8.11
C VAL A 42 7.61 3.69 -8.28
N LEU A 43 6.91 3.53 -9.41
CA LEU A 43 5.62 4.17 -9.63
C LEU A 43 4.61 3.77 -8.56
N LEU A 44 4.47 2.47 -8.27
CA LEU A 44 3.55 1.99 -7.23
C LEU A 44 3.88 2.59 -5.85
N LYS A 45 5.17 2.62 -5.47
CA LYS A 45 5.59 3.21 -4.19
C LYS A 45 5.28 4.71 -4.10
N ASN A 46 5.39 5.45 -5.21
CA ASN A 46 4.96 6.84 -5.27
C ASN A 46 3.43 6.96 -5.11
N LEU A 47 2.66 6.14 -5.84
CA LEU A 47 1.20 6.14 -5.77
C LEU A 47 0.67 5.95 -4.34
N ILE A 48 1.27 5.09 -3.54
CA ILE A 48 0.83 4.82 -2.16
C ILE A 48 1.50 5.71 -1.11
N GLY A 49 2.33 6.65 -1.53
CA GLY A 49 3.02 7.59 -0.65
C GLY A 49 4.10 6.95 0.24
N LEU A 50 4.67 5.81 -0.18
CA LEU A 50 5.89 5.23 0.43
C LEU A 50 7.16 5.88 -0.12
N MET A 51 7.05 6.63 -1.21
CA MET A 51 8.13 7.36 -1.83
C MET A 51 7.58 8.69 -2.34
N GLU A 52 8.33 9.76 -2.16
CA GLU A 52 7.95 11.07 -2.70
C GLU A 52 8.56 11.25 -4.10
N PRO A 53 7.78 11.78 -5.07
CA PRO A 53 8.31 12.12 -6.39
C PRO A 53 9.30 13.29 -6.29
N ASP A 54 10.17 13.39 -7.27
CA ASP A 54 11.09 14.54 -7.39
C ASP A 54 10.36 15.76 -7.98
N SER A 55 9.38 15.51 -8.86
CA SER A 55 8.45 16.53 -9.36
C SER A 55 7.19 15.88 -9.90
N GLY A 56 6.16 16.69 -10.20
CA GLY A 56 4.83 16.24 -10.59
C GLY A 56 3.93 15.97 -9.40
N ASP A 57 2.70 15.56 -9.67
CA ASP A 57 1.66 15.47 -8.67
C ASP A 57 0.88 14.16 -8.73
N ILE A 58 0.44 13.73 -7.56
CA ILE A 58 -0.47 12.58 -7.40
C ILE A 58 -1.71 13.05 -6.66
N TYR A 59 -2.88 12.73 -7.21
CA TYR A 59 -4.17 13.10 -6.65
C TYR A 59 -4.97 11.87 -6.24
N TYR A 60 -5.58 11.92 -5.08
CA TYR A 60 -6.59 10.99 -4.59
C TYR A 60 -7.96 11.68 -4.56
N GLY A 61 -8.79 11.41 -5.56
CA GLY A 61 -9.96 12.25 -5.85
C GLY A 61 -9.50 13.65 -6.22
N ASP A 62 -9.96 14.66 -5.48
CA ASP A 62 -9.60 16.06 -5.68
C ASP A 62 -8.45 16.54 -4.78
N ARG A 63 -7.86 15.63 -3.99
CA ARG A 63 -6.83 15.97 -3.01
C ARG A 63 -5.43 15.65 -3.53
N ARG A 64 -4.58 16.65 -3.59
CA ARG A 64 -3.17 16.53 -3.96
C ARG A 64 -2.38 15.91 -2.81
N MET A 65 -1.59 14.86 -3.09
CA MET A 65 -0.84 14.14 -2.06
C MET A 65 0.26 15.00 -1.42
N SER A 66 0.88 15.90 -2.16
CA SER A 66 1.92 16.81 -1.64
C SER A 66 1.39 17.80 -0.59
N GLU A 67 0.09 18.11 -0.62
CA GLU A 67 -0.56 19.02 0.31
C GLU A 67 -1.07 18.33 1.59
N LEU A 68 -1.04 16.99 1.62
CA LEU A 68 -1.47 16.23 2.77
C LEU A 68 -0.45 16.30 3.90
N THR A 69 -0.93 16.54 5.11
CA THR A 69 -0.14 16.39 6.33
C THR A 69 0.29 14.94 6.55
N SER A 70 1.32 14.70 7.35
CA SER A 70 1.78 13.35 7.69
C SER A 70 0.66 12.48 8.27
N ARG A 71 -0.24 13.06 9.09
CA ARG A 71 -1.39 12.38 9.67
C ARG A 71 -2.41 11.97 8.59
N GLU A 72 -2.64 12.81 7.61
CA GLU A 72 -3.55 12.52 6.50
C GLU A 72 -2.97 11.48 5.55
N LYS A 73 -1.67 11.56 5.24
CA LYS A 73 -0.95 10.52 4.47
C LYS A 73 -1.04 9.16 5.18
N MET A 74 -0.92 9.13 6.52
CA MET A 74 -1.08 7.90 7.30
C MET A 74 -2.51 7.35 7.19
N LYS A 75 -3.55 8.19 7.35
CA LYS A 75 -4.95 7.78 7.19
C LYS A 75 -5.25 7.30 5.76
N LEU A 76 -4.63 7.90 4.75
CA LEU A 76 -4.76 7.44 3.38
C LEU A 76 -4.19 6.02 3.21
N ARG A 77 -2.97 5.78 3.71
CA ARG A 77 -2.32 4.46 3.65
C ARG A 77 -3.10 3.36 4.37
N GLN A 78 -3.78 3.67 5.48
CA GLN A 78 -4.66 2.70 6.18
C GLN A 78 -5.82 2.19 5.31
N ARG A 79 -6.19 2.91 4.26
CA ARG A 79 -7.26 2.54 3.31
C ARG A 79 -6.75 1.78 2.09
N ILE A 80 -5.43 1.56 2.00
CA ILE A 80 -4.78 0.91 0.87
C ILE A 80 -4.27 -0.44 1.34
N GLY A 81 -4.76 -1.53 0.74
CA GLY A 81 -4.13 -2.84 0.86
C GLY A 81 -3.04 -2.98 -0.19
N ILE A 82 -1.89 -3.52 0.20
CA ILE A 82 -0.78 -3.79 -0.71
C ILE A 82 -0.26 -5.21 -0.52
N LEU A 83 0.02 -5.87 -1.64
CA LEU A 83 0.75 -7.13 -1.66
C LEU A 83 2.13 -6.88 -2.28
N PHE A 84 3.16 -7.06 -1.49
CA PHE A 84 4.55 -6.96 -1.97
C PHE A 84 4.99 -8.26 -2.66
N GLN A 85 5.98 -8.17 -3.53
CA GLN A 85 6.56 -9.31 -4.23
C GLN A 85 7.21 -10.32 -3.27
N GLY A 86 7.76 -9.89 -2.13
CA GLY A 86 8.07 -10.74 -0.99
C GLY A 86 6.90 -10.74 -0.02
N SER A 87 6.68 -11.80 0.73
CA SER A 87 5.51 -11.98 1.60
C SER A 87 5.28 -10.83 2.58
N ALA A 88 6.32 -10.11 2.99
CA ALA A 88 6.26 -9.04 4.00
C ALA A 88 5.55 -9.48 5.30
N LEU A 89 5.57 -10.77 5.58
CA LEU A 89 5.10 -11.37 6.82
C LEU A 89 6.28 -11.57 7.76
N PHE A 90 6.01 -11.51 9.05
CA PHE A 90 6.99 -11.82 10.07
C PHE A 90 7.04 -13.34 10.25
N ASP A 91 8.18 -13.94 9.93
CA ASP A 91 8.43 -15.38 10.02
C ASP A 91 8.52 -15.89 11.48
N PHE A 92 8.77 -14.99 12.43
CA PHE A 92 8.75 -15.26 13.86
C PHE A 92 7.36 -15.14 14.50
N ALA A 93 6.35 -14.71 13.75
CA ALA A 93 4.98 -14.53 14.21
C ALA A 93 4.04 -15.53 13.54
N THR A 94 3.05 -16.00 14.29
CA THR A 94 2.01 -16.89 13.75
C THR A 94 1.11 -16.20 12.72
N VAL A 95 0.34 -16.97 11.98
CA VAL A 95 -0.63 -16.44 10.99
C VAL A 95 -1.55 -15.41 11.64
N ILE A 96 -2.13 -15.72 12.81
CA ILE A 96 -3.06 -14.81 13.47
C ILE A 96 -2.35 -13.55 13.98
N GLU A 97 -1.13 -13.65 14.49
CA GLU A 97 -0.32 -12.51 14.94
C GLU A 97 0.04 -11.59 13.78
N ASN A 98 0.42 -12.13 12.64
CA ASN A 98 0.65 -11.35 11.42
C ASN A 98 -0.60 -10.56 11.01
N VAL A 99 -1.79 -11.16 11.08
CA VAL A 99 -3.06 -10.48 10.75
C VAL A 99 -3.42 -9.44 11.82
N MET A 100 -3.10 -9.69 13.09
CA MET A 100 -3.37 -8.76 14.19
C MET A 100 -2.41 -7.56 14.19
N PHE A 101 -1.19 -7.72 13.70
CA PHE A 101 -0.12 -6.72 13.79
C PHE A 101 -0.56 -5.29 13.40
N PRO A 102 -1.18 -5.02 12.26
CA PRO A 102 -1.62 -3.67 11.95
C PRO A 102 -2.68 -3.13 12.91
N MET A 103 -3.49 -3.99 13.53
CA MET A 103 -4.52 -3.56 14.48
C MET A 103 -3.91 -3.04 15.78
N GLU A 104 -2.70 -3.47 16.14
CA GLU A 104 -1.99 -2.97 17.33
C GLU A 104 -1.61 -1.49 17.23
N PHE A 105 -1.31 -1.05 16.00
CA PHE A 105 -0.88 0.32 15.74
C PHE A 105 -2.04 1.26 15.39
N PHE A 106 -3.13 0.73 14.87
CA PHE A 106 -4.17 1.55 14.26
C PHE A 106 -5.52 1.47 14.96
N THR A 107 -5.64 0.67 16.03
CA THR A 107 -6.90 0.54 16.78
C THR A 107 -6.64 0.54 18.29
N ASP A 108 -7.64 1.00 19.04
CA ASP A 108 -7.67 0.91 20.51
C ASP A 108 -8.32 -0.41 20.98
N TRP A 109 -8.42 -1.41 20.13
CA TRP A 109 -9.08 -2.68 20.43
C TRP A 109 -8.28 -3.50 21.43
N SER A 110 -9.00 -4.20 22.31
CA SER A 110 -8.40 -5.18 23.22
C SER A 110 -7.79 -6.37 22.42
N PRO A 111 -6.84 -7.12 23.01
CA PRO A 111 -6.29 -8.31 22.36
C PRO A 111 -7.36 -9.32 21.90
N ALA A 112 -8.43 -9.49 22.70
CA ALA A 112 -9.55 -10.36 22.35
C ALA A 112 -10.30 -9.88 21.10
N GLN A 113 -10.60 -8.59 21.01
CA GLN A 113 -11.26 -7.99 19.84
C GLN A 113 -10.39 -8.07 18.57
N ARG A 114 -9.08 -7.86 18.69
CA ARG A 114 -8.14 -8.01 17.56
C ARG A 114 -8.12 -9.45 17.07
N ARG A 115 -8.06 -10.44 18.00
CA ARG A 115 -8.06 -11.87 17.65
C ARG A 115 -9.36 -12.28 16.96
N GLU A 116 -10.50 -11.85 17.46
CA GLU A 116 -11.81 -12.08 16.85
C GLU A 116 -11.86 -11.51 15.42
N ARG A 117 -11.41 -10.27 15.25
CA ARG A 117 -11.34 -9.63 13.94
C ARG A 117 -10.38 -10.33 12.99
N ALA A 118 -9.23 -10.77 13.47
CA ALA A 118 -8.26 -11.51 12.67
C ALA A 118 -8.84 -12.84 12.16
N ARG A 119 -9.51 -13.59 13.02
CA ARG A 119 -10.22 -14.82 12.64
C ARG A 119 -11.28 -14.57 11.58
N TYR A 120 -12.11 -13.56 11.77
CA TYR A 120 -13.07 -13.14 10.75
C TYR A 120 -12.40 -12.86 9.40
N CYS A 121 -11.27 -12.19 9.38
CA CYS A 121 -10.52 -11.91 8.14
C CYS A 121 -9.98 -13.20 7.50
N LEU A 122 -9.43 -14.11 8.29
CA LEU A 122 -8.92 -15.41 7.83
C LEU A 122 -10.05 -16.30 7.25
N GLU A 123 -11.21 -16.32 7.88
CA GLU A 123 -12.40 -17.01 7.38
C GLU A 123 -12.85 -16.49 6.01
N LYS A 124 -12.80 -15.16 5.81
CA LYS A 124 -13.18 -14.54 4.52
C LYS A 124 -12.30 -14.96 3.34
N VAL A 125 -11.08 -15.40 3.62
CA VAL A 125 -10.13 -15.88 2.60
C VAL A 125 -9.90 -17.40 2.67
N ASN A 126 -10.79 -18.14 3.36
CA ASN A 126 -10.74 -19.60 3.54
C ASN A 126 -9.45 -20.12 4.19
N VAL A 127 -8.82 -19.34 5.06
CA VAL A 127 -7.68 -19.77 5.88
C VAL A 127 -8.18 -20.06 7.28
N ILE A 128 -8.81 -21.25 7.45
CA ILE A 128 -9.41 -21.68 8.71
C ILE A 128 -8.48 -22.69 9.39
N GLY A 129 -8.35 -22.62 10.71
CA GLY A 129 -7.56 -23.58 11.51
C GLY A 129 -6.05 -23.47 11.31
N SER A 130 -5.58 -22.30 10.89
CA SER A 130 -4.15 -22.00 10.70
C SER A 130 -3.64 -20.93 11.67
N ASP A 131 -4.42 -20.56 12.66
CA ASP A 131 -4.13 -19.46 13.57
C ASP A 131 -2.72 -19.50 14.17
N ASP A 132 -2.30 -20.67 14.64
CA ASP A 132 -1.05 -20.89 15.37
C ASP A 132 0.09 -21.44 14.48
N LYS A 133 -0.09 -21.49 13.15
CA LYS A 133 0.98 -21.82 12.20
C LYS A 133 1.92 -20.63 11.98
N TYR A 134 3.17 -20.93 11.68
CA TYR A 134 4.20 -19.96 11.27
C TYR A 134 4.34 -19.88 9.77
#